data_481bcd9bc374d99f22986e55e57cf1b6
#
_entry.id   481bcd9bc374d99f22986e55e57cf1b6
#
_cell.length_a   1.000
_cell.length_b   1.000
_cell.length_c   1.000
_cell.angle_alpha   90.00
_cell.angle_beta   90.00
_cell.angle_gamma   90.00
#
_symmetry.space_group_name_H-M   'P 1'
#
loop_
_entity.id
_entity.type
_entity.pdbx_description
1 polymer ?
#
loop_
_entity_poly.entity_id
_entity_poly.type
_entity_poly.pdbx_seq_one_letter_code
_entity_poly.pdbx_strand_id
1 'polypeptide(L)'
;MLDCDKEYDIAVIDEAQMVADDDRGHSWTRAILGTLAGEIHICMSPVAKDVVIHLINLCHDEYEIREYERKTALKLEDKPFSFPQDVREGDAFIVFSKKSVLNIAGRLEENGIKPSVIYGSLPPEIRRRQMTLFNEKKTQVVVSTDAIGMGLNLPVRRIVFLEVEKFDGVSRRPLVI
;
A
#
# COMPACT_ATOMS: atom_id res chain seq x y z
N MET A 1 -4.36 12.12 11.50
CA MET A 1 -3.13 12.94 11.45
C MET A 1 -2.57 12.94 12.86
N LEU A 2 -1.26 12.76 13.03
CA LEU A 2 -0.61 12.81 14.34
C LEU A 2 -0.73 14.22 14.91
N ASP A 3 -1.11 14.33 16.17
CA ASP A 3 -1.19 15.61 16.90
C ASP A 3 0.19 15.90 17.51
N CYS A 4 0.93 16.83 16.90
CA CYS A 4 2.29 17.17 17.33
C CYS A 4 2.31 18.09 18.57
N ASP A 5 1.16 18.57 19.03
CA ASP A 5 1.05 19.41 20.24
C ASP A 5 0.82 18.57 21.51
N LYS A 6 0.74 17.25 21.33
CA LYS A 6 0.52 16.28 22.41
C LYS A 6 1.76 15.42 22.66
N GLU A 7 2.06 15.17 23.91
CA GLU A 7 3.10 14.22 24.33
C GLU A 7 2.59 12.77 24.29
N TYR A 8 3.46 11.87 23.87
CA TYR A 8 3.22 10.43 23.80
C TYR A 8 4.36 9.67 24.50
N ASP A 9 4.06 8.53 25.07
CA ASP A 9 5.11 7.63 25.55
C ASP A 9 5.87 7.02 24.36
N ILE A 10 5.12 6.53 23.37
CA ILE A 10 5.64 5.92 22.15
C ILE A 10 4.87 6.46 20.95
N ALA A 11 5.58 6.80 19.88
CA ALA A 11 5.00 7.13 18.58
C ALA A 11 5.54 6.22 17.48
N VAL A 12 4.70 5.89 16.49
CA VAL A 12 5.09 5.12 15.31
C VAL A 12 4.78 5.93 14.07
N ILE A 13 5.80 6.18 13.25
CA ILE A 13 5.68 6.84 11.95
C ILE A 13 5.95 5.77 10.89
N ASP A 14 4.89 5.31 10.23
CA ASP A 14 4.97 4.27 9.19
C ASP A 14 5.06 4.89 7.80
N GLU A 15 5.60 4.10 6.83
CA GLU A 15 5.76 4.50 5.43
C GLU A 15 6.54 5.83 5.27
N ALA A 16 7.62 6.03 6.04
CA ALA A 16 8.33 7.32 6.06
C ALA A 16 9.02 7.67 4.73
N GLN A 17 9.14 6.74 3.75
CA GLN A 17 9.54 7.08 2.38
C GLN A 17 8.55 8.04 1.70
N MET A 18 7.34 8.16 2.20
CA MET A 18 6.36 9.15 1.72
C MET A 18 6.78 10.60 1.98
N VAL A 19 7.86 10.84 2.70
CA VAL A 19 8.48 12.17 2.82
C VAL A 19 8.83 12.77 1.44
N ALA A 20 9.10 11.92 0.44
CA ALA A 20 9.39 12.31 -0.94
C ALA A 20 8.14 12.50 -1.83
N ASP A 21 6.92 12.32 -1.28
CA ASP A 21 5.68 12.54 -2.04
C ASP A 21 5.40 14.05 -2.18
N ASP A 22 5.25 14.52 -3.42
CA ASP A 22 5.10 15.95 -3.73
C ASP A 22 3.88 16.59 -3.07
N ASP A 23 2.79 15.83 -2.91
CA ASP A 23 1.53 16.34 -2.36
C ASP A 23 1.44 16.15 -0.84
N ARG A 24 1.91 15.01 -0.31
CA ARG A 24 1.67 14.58 1.06
C ARG A 24 2.91 14.52 1.93
N GLY A 25 4.11 14.61 1.36
CA GLY A 25 5.39 14.46 2.05
C GLY A 25 5.56 15.40 3.23
N HIS A 26 4.98 16.61 3.13
CA HIS A 26 4.97 17.59 4.23
C HIS A 26 4.38 17.04 5.53
N SER A 27 3.43 16.10 5.46
CA SER A 27 2.83 15.49 6.65
C SER A 27 3.80 14.56 7.39
N TRP A 28 4.61 13.82 6.65
CA TRP A 28 5.68 12.97 7.22
C TRP A 28 6.83 13.80 7.76
N THR A 29 7.25 14.84 7.03
CA THR A 29 8.27 15.79 7.50
C THR A 29 7.82 16.43 8.81
N ARG A 30 6.57 16.91 8.90
CA ARG A 30 6.02 17.46 10.14
C ARG A 30 5.98 16.43 11.27
N ALA A 31 5.59 15.18 10.97
CA ALA A 31 5.56 14.13 11.99
C ALA A 31 6.96 13.81 12.53
N ILE A 32 7.96 13.72 11.65
CA ILE A 32 9.35 13.43 12.06
C ILE A 32 9.93 14.56 12.91
N LEU A 33 9.72 15.82 12.49
CA LEU A 33 10.31 17.00 13.14
C LEU A 33 9.53 17.47 14.37
N GLY A 34 8.25 17.14 14.49
CA GLY A 34 7.37 17.76 15.48
C GLY A 34 6.73 16.80 16.49
N THR A 35 6.93 15.49 16.38
CA THR A 35 6.36 14.56 17.35
C THR A 35 7.08 14.64 18.68
N LEU A 36 6.33 14.87 19.75
CA LEU A 36 6.82 14.83 21.11
C LEU A 36 6.55 13.45 21.70
N ALA A 37 7.58 12.61 21.79
CA ALA A 37 7.44 11.26 22.37
C ALA A 37 8.73 10.84 23.08
N GLY A 38 8.59 9.98 24.08
CA GLY A 38 9.74 9.38 24.77
C GLY A 38 10.51 8.42 23.88
N GLU A 39 9.82 7.74 22.94
CA GLU A 39 10.40 6.86 21.94
C GLU A 39 9.64 6.98 20.63
N ILE A 40 10.36 7.12 19.51
CA ILE A 40 9.77 7.22 18.16
C ILE A 40 10.29 6.09 17.29
N HIS A 41 9.39 5.25 16.78
CA HIS A 41 9.70 4.22 15.78
C HIS A 41 9.36 4.73 14.39
N ILE A 42 10.36 4.79 13.50
CA ILE A 42 10.17 5.20 12.12
C ILE A 42 10.37 4.00 11.21
N CYS A 43 9.29 3.56 10.54
CA CYS A 43 9.32 2.47 9.58
C CYS A 43 9.43 3.02 8.17
N MET A 44 10.40 2.54 7.39
CA MET A 44 10.65 3.05 6.05
C MET A 44 11.27 2.01 5.13
N SER A 45 11.19 2.24 3.83
CA SER A 45 12.01 1.53 2.86
C SER A 45 13.45 2.09 2.86
N PRO A 46 14.47 1.29 2.47
CA PRO A 46 15.86 1.72 2.47
C PRO A 46 16.14 3.00 1.67
N VAL A 47 15.33 3.29 0.65
CA VAL A 47 15.48 4.47 -0.22
C VAL A 47 15.31 5.80 0.54
N ALA A 48 14.58 5.80 1.64
CA ALA A 48 14.34 7.01 2.45
C ALA A 48 15.37 7.21 3.57
N LYS A 49 16.30 6.27 3.77
CA LYS A 49 17.21 6.25 4.91
C LYS A 49 17.96 7.58 5.09
N ASP A 50 18.57 8.08 4.04
CA ASP A 50 19.41 9.28 4.15
C ASP A 50 18.60 10.54 4.47
N VAL A 51 17.44 10.71 3.85
CA VAL A 51 16.58 11.87 4.10
C VAL A 51 15.96 11.83 5.49
N VAL A 52 15.55 10.65 5.96
CA VAL A 52 14.99 10.50 7.31
C VAL A 52 16.07 10.75 8.37
N ILE A 53 17.28 10.20 8.21
CA ILE A 53 18.41 10.47 9.11
C ILE A 53 18.74 11.96 9.15
N HIS A 54 18.73 12.63 7.98
CA HIS A 54 18.94 14.08 7.94
C HIS A 54 17.90 14.83 8.79
N LEU A 55 16.61 14.47 8.68
CA LEU A 55 15.55 15.08 9.47
C LEU A 55 15.72 14.82 10.99
N ILE A 56 16.09 13.61 11.38
CA ILE A 56 16.36 13.27 12.80
C ILE A 56 17.51 14.10 13.34
N ASN A 57 18.59 14.25 12.55
CA ASN A 57 19.74 15.07 12.96
C ASN A 57 19.39 16.56 13.14
N LEU A 58 18.39 17.08 12.42
CA LEU A 58 17.89 18.44 12.63
C LEU A 58 17.19 18.59 14.00
N CYS A 59 16.63 17.51 14.53
CA CYS A 59 16.05 17.50 15.87
C CYS A 59 17.10 17.33 16.97
N HIS A 60 18.36 17.03 16.62
CA HIS A 60 19.42 16.65 17.55
C HIS A 60 19.12 15.39 18.37
N ASP A 61 18.30 14.49 17.84
CA ASP A 61 17.94 13.24 18.47
C ASP A 61 18.97 12.15 18.18
N GLU A 62 19.15 11.25 19.16
CA GLU A 62 19.91 10.02 18.98
C GLU A 62 19.03 8.97 18.31
N TYR A 63 19.61 8.10 17.48
CA TYR A 63 18.86 7.05 16.80
C TYR A 63 19.64 5.74 16.69
N GLU A 64 18.90 4.65 16.59
CA GLU A 64 19.40 3.32 16.28
C GLU A 64 18.75 2.84 14.98
N ILE A 65 19.52 2.19 14.10
CA ILE A 65 19.01 1.63 12.85
C ILE A 65 18.90 0.11 13.00
N ARG A 66 17.70 -0.42 12.72
CA ARG A 66 17.43 -1.85 12.64
C ARG A 66 16.97 -2.21 11.25
N GLU A 67 17.72 -3.06 10.57
CA GLU A 67 17.40 -3.51 9.22
C GLU A 67 16.72 -4.87 9.27
N TYR A 68 15.63 -4.99 8.53
CA TYR A 68 14.82 -6.21 8.45
C TYR A 68 14.74 -6.68 7.01
N GLU A 69 15.03 -7.94 6.80
CA GLU A 69 14.84 -8.57 5.50
C GLU A 69 13.44 -9.16 5.38
N ARG A 70 12.91 -9.14 4.17
CA ARG A 70 11.63 -9.76 3.86
C ARG A 70 11.71 -11.27 4.07
N LYS A 71 10.85 -11.82 4.94
CA LYS A 71 10.83 -13.27 5.24
C LYS A 71 10.42 -14.13 4.03
N THR A 72 9.60 -13.59 3.12
CA THR A 72 9.11 -14.30 1.94
C THR A 72 9.61 -13.62 0.68
N ALA A 73 10.39 -14.32 -0.14
CA ALA A 73 10.87 -13.82 -1.41
C ALA A 73 9.70 -13.57 -2.39
N LEU A 74 9.75 -12.44 -3.09
CA LEU A 74 8.89 -12.22 -4.25
C LEU A 74 9.46 -12.99 -5.44
N LYS A 75 8.60 -13.68 -6.18
CA LYS A 75 8.96 -14.40 -7.40
C LYS A 75 8.09 -13.89 -8.54
N LEU A 76 8.72 -13.53 -9.64
CA LEU A 76 8.01 -13.24 -10.87
C LEU A 76 7.60 -14.58 -11.50
N GLU A 77 6.34 -14.71 -11.94
CA GLU A 77 5.91 -15.89 -12.71
C GLU A 77 6.41 -15.78 -14.16
N ASP A 78 7.01 -16.85 -14.66
CA ASP A 78 7.59 -16.90 -16.02
C ASP A 78 6.53 -17.02 -17.11
N LYS A 79 5.31 -17.44 -16.76
CA LYS A 79 4.23 -17.63 -17.70
C LYS A 79 3.33 -16.41 -17.79
N PRO A 80 2.94 -15.99 -19.01
CA PRO A 80 1.94 -14.95 -19.18
C PRO A 80 0.61 -15.36 -18.55
N PHE A 81 -0.05 -14.41 -17.91
CA PHE A 81 -1.34 -14.62 -17.26
C PHE A 81 -2.48 -14.48 -18.26
N SER A 82 -3.34 -15.49 -18.34
CA SER A 82 -4.58 -15.50 -19.14
C SER A 82 -5.79 -15.25 -18.25
N PHE A 83 -6.50 -14.14 -18.52
CA PHE A 83 -7.71 -13.79 -17.78
C PHE A 83 -8.96 -14.24 -18.54
N PRO A 84 -9.94 -14.89 -17.91
CA PRO A 84 -10.02 -15.27 -16.49
C PRO A 84 -9.51 -16.70 -16.17
N GLN A 85 -8.94 -17.42 -17.12
CA GLN A 85 -8.63 -18.86 -17.03
C GLN A 85 -7.63 -19.20 -15.93
N ASP A 86 -6.66 -18.32 -15.70
CA ASP A 86 -5.58 -18.54 -14.73
C ASP A 86 -5.88 -17.96 -13.34
N VAL A 87 -7.11 -17.47 -13.11
CA VAL A 87 -7.51 -16.90 -11.82
C VAL A 87 -7.51 -17.98 -10.73
N ARG A 88 -6.91 -17.66 -9.59
CA ARG A 88 -6.81 -18.54 -8.42
C ARG A 88 -7.27 -17.84 -7.16
N GLU A 89 -7.72 -18.61 -6.18
CA GLU A 89 -8.02 -18.10 -4.84
C GLU A 89 -6.79 -17.46 -4.21
N GLY A 90 -6.95 -16.26 -3.69
CA GLY A 90 -5.88 -15.47 -3.11
C GLY A 90 -5.17 -14.53 -4.09
N ASP A 91 -5.64 -14.42 -5.35
CA ASP A 91 -5.13 -13.44 -6.29
C ASP A 91 -5.60 -12.02 -5.96
N ALA A 92 -4.71 -11.04 -6.16
CA ALA A 92 -5.02 -9.64 -6.17
C ALA A 92 -4.77 -9.06 -7.57
N PHE A 93 -5.83 -8.58 -8.21
CA PHE A 93 -5.77 -7.94 -9.52
C PHE A 93 -5.60 -6.43 -9.35
N ILE A 94 -4.55 -5.87 -9.93
CA ILE A 94 -4.21 -4.45 -9.84
C ILE A 94 -4.49 -3.77 -11.16
N VAL A 95 -5.28 -2.71 -11.07
CA VAL A 95 -5.59 -1.76 -12.15
C VAL A 95 -5.54 -0.33 -11.58
N PHE A 96 -5.57 0.71 -12.43
CA PHE A 96 -5.31 2.07 -11.95
C PHE A 96 -6.50 3.03 -12.04
N SER A 97 -7.72 2.51 -12.22
CA SER A 97 -8.93 3.32 -12.17
C SER A 97 -10.08 2.59 -11.48
N LYS A 98 -10.97 3.36 -10.82
CA LYS A 98 -12.23 2.83 -10.28
C LYS A 98 -13.04 2.11 -11.37
N LYS A 99 -13.07 2.66 -12.58
CA LYS A 99 -13.80 2.08 -13.72
C LYS A 99 -13.23 0.71 -14.08
N SER A 100 -11.90 0.60 -14.18
CA SER A 100 -11.23 -0.68 -14.45
C SER A 100 -11.50 -1.70 -13.34
N VAL A 101 -11.45 -1.28 -12.06
CA VAL A 101 -11.76 -2.17 -10.90
C VAL A 101 -13.15 -2.75 -11.03
N LEU A 102 -14.17 -1.93 -11.29
CA LEU A 102 -15.55 -2.40 -11.41
C LEU A 102 -15.77 -3.28 -12.65
N ASN A 103 -15.10 -2.97 -13.76
CA ASN A 103 -15.17 -3.79 -14.97
C ASN A 103 -14.57 -5.18 -14.74
N ILE A 104 -13.38 -5.27 -14.15
CA ILE A 104 -12.73 -6.56 -13.85
C ILE A 104 -13.57 -7.36 -12.84
N ALA A 105 -14.12 -6.69 -11.81
CA ALA A 105 -14.99 -7.35 -10.85
C ALA A 105 -16.23 -7.97 -11.52
N GLY A 106 -16.91 -7.23 -12.39
CA GLY A 106 -18.07 -7.74 -13.13
C GLY A 106 -17.70 -8.96 -14.01
N ARG A 107 -16.58 -8.88 -14.74
CA ARG A 107 -16.09 -10.02 -15.54
C ARG A 107 -15.77 -11.26 -14.72
N LEU A 108 -15.25 -11.09 -13.50
CA LEU A 108 -15.02 -12.20 -12.57
C LEU A 108 -16.35 -12.82 -12.11
N GLU A 109 -17.33 -11.99 -11.74
CA GLU A 109 -18.66 -12.44 -11.33
C GLU A 109 -19.39 -13.21 -12.45
N GLU A 110 -19.29 -12.75 -13.69
CA GLU A 110 -19.81 -13.47 -14.89
C GLU A 110 -19.21 -14.86 -15.05
N ASN A 111 -17.97 -15.06 -14.55
CA ASN A 111 -17.28 -16.35 -14.54
C ASN A 111 -17.44 -17.12 -13.21
N GLY A 112 -18.39 -16.72 -12.34
CA GLY A 112 -18.68 -17.38 -11.08
C GLY A 112 -17.63 -17.13 -9.97
N ILE A 113 -16.71 -16.19 -10.14
CA ILE A 113 -15.66 -15.84 -9.21
C ILE A 113 -16.11 -14.61 -8.42
N LYS A 114 -16.18 -14.71 -7.08
CA LYS A 114 -16.60 -13.61 -6.22
C LYS A 114 -15.40 -12.73 -5.83
N PRO A 115 -15.31 -11.49 -6.30
CA PRO A 115 -14.23 -10.57 -5.92
C PRO A 115 -14.60 -9.72 -4.69
N SER A 116 -13.60 -9.35 -3.91
CA SER A 116 -13.62 -8.13 -3.09
C SER A 116 -13.11 -6.96 -3.91
N VAL A 117 -13.66 -5.77 -3.70
CA VAL A 117 -13.36 -4.58 -4.49
C VAL A 117 -12.81 -3.48 -3.58
N ILE A 118 -11.61 -2.95 -3.91
CA ILE A 118 -10.94 -1.91 -3.13
C ILE A 118 -10.40 -0.82 -4.08
N TYR A 119 -10.73 0.44 -3.82
CA TYR A 119 -10.17 1.60 -4.54
C TYR A 119 -10.12 2.85 -3.65
N GLY A 120 -9.31 3.84 -4.00
CA GLY A 120 -8.98 4.98 -3.15
C GLY A 120 -10.18 5.74 -2.58
N SER A 121 -11.21 6.01 -3.40
CA SER A 121 -12.42 6.74 -2.99
C SER A 121 -13.48 5.87 -2.30
N LEU A 122 -13.17 4.61 -1.97
CA LEU A 122 -14.10 3.75 -1.25
C LEU A 122 -14.22 4.20 0.22
N PRO A 123 -15.44 4.40 0.76
CA PRO A 123 -15.63 4.74 2.16
C PRO A 123 -14.90 3.76 3.09
N PRO A 124 -14.30 4.21 4.20
CA PRO A 124 -13.52 3.35 5.09
C PRO A 124 -14.28 2.12 5.62
N GLU A 125 -15.56 2.27 5.90
CA GLU A 125 -16.40 1.17 6.38
C GLU A 125 -16.59 0.09 5.32
N ILE A 126 -16.87 0.51 4.08
CA ILE A 126 -17.04 -0.41 2.96
C ILE A 126 -15.70 -1.10 2.65
N ARG A 127 -14.57 -0.35 2.70
CA ARG A 127 -13.25 -0.93 2.54
C ARG A 127 -12.98 -2.01 3.59
N ARG A 128 -13.24 -1.74 4.87
CA ARG A 128 -13.11 -2.74 5.95
C ARG A 128 -13.97 -3.97 5.67
N ARG A 129 -15.22 -3.79 5.24
CA ARG A 129 -16.10 -4.90 4.89
C ARG A 129 -15.54 -5.76 3.77
N GLN A 130 -15.01 -5.16 2.69
CA GLN A 130 -14.40 -5.89 1.59
C GLN A 130 -13.17 -6.69 2.06
N MET A 131 -12.34 -6.10 2.93
CA MET A 131 -11.20 -6.79 3.54
C MET A 131 -11.65 -7.98 4.39
N THR A 132 -12.68 -7.81 5.22
CA THR A 132 -13.24 -8.89 6.04
C THR A 132 -13.75 -10.03 5.18
N LEU A 133 -14.49 -9.74 4.10
CA LEU A 133 -14.99 -10.76 3.17
C LEU A 133 -13.86 -11.59 2.56
N PHE A 134 -12.76 -10.96 2.19
CA PHE A 134 -11.60 -11.65 1.64
C PHE A 134 -10.86 -12.46 2.71
N ASN A 135 -10.62 -11.89 3.90
CA ASN A 135 -9.95 -12.55 5.01
C ASN A 135 -10.73 -13.80 5.49
N GLU A 136 -12.05 -13.72 5.50
CA GLU A 136 -12.95 -14.82 5.85
C GLU A 136 -13.21 -15.79 4.68
N LYS A 137 -12.53 -15.61 3.55
CA LYS A 137 -12.69 -16.42 2.32
C LYS A 137 -14.13 -16.46 1.77
N LYS A 138 -14.93 -15.45 2.07
CA LYS A 138 -16.26 -15.25 1.47
C LYS A 138 -16.17 -14.73 0.04
N THR A 139 -15.04 -14.12 -0.31
CA THR A 139 -14.63 -13.77 -1.66
C THR A 139 -13.31 -14.47 -1.97
N GLN A 140 -13.10 -14.81 -3.25
CA GLN A 140 -11.99 -15.65 -3.69
C GLN A 140 -10.76 -14.82 -4.06
N VAL A 141 -10.99 -13.62 -4.56
CA VAL A 141 -9.96 -12.72 -5.10
C VAL A 141 -10.22 -11.27 -4.69
N VAL A 142 -9.22 -10.43 -4.84
CA VAL A 142 -9.34 -8.97 -4.67
C VAL A 142 -9.10 -8.28 -6.01
N VAL A 143 -9.92 -7.29 -6.34
CA VAL A 143 -9.65 -6.34 -7.42
C VAL A 143 -9.42 -4.96 -6.82
N SER A 144 -8.27 -4.38 -7.05
CA SER A 144 -7.90 -3.12 -6.40
C SER A 144 -7.15 -2.17 -7.31
N THR A 145 -7.13 -0.91 -6.90
CA THR A 145 -6.11 0.03 -7.36
C THR A 145 -4.85 -0.14 -6.49
N ASP A 146 -3.83 0.69 -6.71
CA ASP A 146 -2.65 0.82 -5.85
C ASP A 146 -2.99 1.12 -4.37
N ALA A 147 -4.23 1.50 -4.06
CA ALA A 147 -4.73 1.64 -2.69
C ALA A 147 -4.56 0.38 -1.82
N ILE A 148 -4.36 -0.80 -2.43
CA ILE A 148 -4.08 -2.05 -1.70
C ILE A 148 -2.72 -2.00 -0.98
N GLY A 149 -1.75 -1.23 -1.48
CA GLY A 149 -0.40 -1.14 -0.93
C GLY A 149 -0.31 -0.33 0.36
N MET A 150 -1.33 0.45 0.71
CA MET A 150 -1.28 1.36 1.86
C MET A 150 -2.03 0.78 3.06
N GLY A 151 -1.29 0.17 4.00
CA GLY A 151 -1.81 -0.23 5.31
C GLY A 151 -2.88 -1.32 5.28
N LEU A 152 -3.01 -2.10 4.20
CA LEU A 152 -3.96 -3.18 4.09
C LEU A 152 -3.25 -4.53 4.30
N ASN A 153 -3.55 -5.18 5.43
CA ASN A 153 -3.05 -6.54 5.68
C ASN A 153 -4.03 -7.57 5.11
N LEU A 154 -3.79 -8.01 3.88
CA LEU A 154 -4.58 -9.01 3.18
C LEU A 154 -3.74 -10.27 2.89
N PRO A 155 -4.29 -11.48 3.05
CA PRO A 155 -3.58 -12.73 2.79
C PRO A 155 -3.47 -13.02 1.28
N VAL A 156 -2.93 -12.07 0.53
CA VAL A 156 -2.72 -12.18 -0.91
C VAL A 156 -1.60 -13.18 -1.19
N ARG A 157 -1.82 -14.09 -2.13
CA ARG A 157 -0.84 -15.09 -2.57
C ARG A 157 -0.11 -14.70 -3.84
N ARG A 158 -0.81 -13.99 -4.74
CA ARG A 158 -0.27 -13.55 -6.02
C ARG A 158 -0.84 -12.17 -6.36
N ILE A 159 0.02 -11.30 -6.88
CA ILE A 159 -0.36 -10.01 -7.41
C ILE A 159 -0.29 -10.09 -8.93
N VAL A 160 -1.37 -9.72 -9.60
CA VAL A 160 -1.50 -9.70 -11.05
C VAL A 160 -1.79 -8.27 -11.50
N PHE A 161 -0.83 -7.66 -12.16
CA PHE A 161 -1.03 -6.36 -12.80
C PHE A 161 -1.71 -6.57 -14.14
N LEU A 162 -2.98 -6.16 -14.26
CA LEU A 162 -3.73 -6.19 -15.52
C LEU A 162 -3.52 -4.92 -16.35
N GLU A 163 -3.02 -3.87 -15.73
CA GLU A 163 -2.57 -2.64 -16.37
C GLU A 163 -1.11 -2.41 -15.96
N VAL A 164 -0.24 -2.14 -16.92
CA VAL A 164 1.20 -1.89 -16.71
C VAL A 164 1.57 -0.41 -16.88
N GLU A 165 0.58 0.43 -17.16
CA GLU A 165 0.72 1.89 -17.25
C GLU A 165 -0.20 2.57 -16.24
N LYS A 166 0.32 3.57 -15.56
CA LYS A 166 -0.43 4.41 -14.61
C LYS A 166 -0.44 5.86 -15.10
N PHE A 167 -1.57 6.54 -14.92
CA PHE A 167 -1.66 7.99 -15.12
C PHE A 167 -1.08 8.71 -13.89
N ASP A 168 -0.09 9.58 -14.11
CA ASP A 168 0.63 10.31 -13.05
C ASP A 168 0.04 11.71 -12.75
N GLY A 169 -1.11 12.04 -13.35
CA GLY A 169 -1.74 13.36 -13.31
C GLY A 169 -1.53 14.17 -14.59
N VAL A 170 -0.52 13.83 -15.41
CA VAL A 170 -0.17 14.53 -16.65
C VAL A 170 -0.19 13.59 -17.84
N SER A 171 0.41 12.41 -17.71
CA SER A 171 0.55 11.42 -18.79
C SER A 171 0.44 9.99 -18.26
N ARG A 172 0.26 9.03 -19.17
CA ARG A 172 0.39 7.60 -18.83
C ARG A 172 1.87 7.22 -18.90
N ARG A 173 2.35 6.60 -17.84
CA ARG A 173 3.74 6.10 -17.75
C ARG A 173 3.75 4.61 -17.40
N PRO A 174 4.70 3.86 -17.97
CA PRO A 174 4.95 2.49 -17.54
C PRO A 174 5.25 2.42 -16.05
N LEU A 175 4.83 1.33 -15.42
CA LEU A 175 5.25 1.03 -14.04
C LEU A 175 6.77 0.80 -14.03
N VAL A 176 7.45 1.42 -13.09
CA VAL A 176 8.84 1.09 -12.78
C VAL A 176 8.79 -0.07 -11.79
N ILE A 177 9.32 -1.22 -12.21
CA ILE A 177 9.40 -2.45 -11.42
C ILE A 177 10.80 -2.56 -10.83
#